data_5f875865e9ff93b5c5534407224d1d9c
#
_entry.id   5f875865e9ff93b5c5534407224d1d9c
#
_cell.length_a   1.000
_cell.length_b   1.000
_cell.length_c   1.000
_cell.angle_alpha   90.00
_cell.angle_beta   90.00
_cell.angle_gamma   90.00
#
_symmetry.space_group_name_H-M   'P 1'
#
loop_
_entity.id
_entity.type
_entity.pdbx_description
1 polymer ?
#
loop_
_entity_poly.entity_id
_entity_poly.type
_entity_poly.pdbx_seq_one_letter_code
_entity_poly.pdbx_strand_id
1 'polypeptide(L)'
;MFTMPTINMVATGRNIMRLREKAGLSVKNLAEIFGFATPQAVYKWQHGTAMPTIDNLVVLAAVFGVTMDEIVVIDSDAKQISA
;
A
#
# COMPACT_ATOMS: atom_id res chain seq x y z
N MET A 1 -0.94 28.75 3.83
CA MET A 1 -2.17 27.94 3.74
C MET A 1 -1.85 26.46 3.64
N PHE A 2 -2.60 25.65 4.30
CA PHE A 2 -2.37 24.21 4.32
C PHE A 2 -3.29 23.48 3.34
N THR A 3 -2.74 22.59 2.54
CA THR A 3 -3.52 21.73 1.65
C THR A 3 -3.49 20.31 2.21
N MET A 4 -4.67 19.72 2.38
CA MET A 4 -4.80 18.37 2.91
C MET A 4 -4.21 17.36 1.92
N PRO A 5 -3.18 16.61 2.30
CA PRO A 5 -2.74 15.51 1.47
C PRO A 5 -3.76 14.37 1.49
N THR A 6 -3.81 13.60 0.43
CA THR A 6 -4.66 12.43 0.33
C THR A 6 -3.84 11.24 -0.12
N ILE A 7 -4.29 10.05 0.22
CA ILE A 7 -3.65 8.83 -0.26
C ILE A 7 -4.05 8.61 -1.71
N ASN A 8 -3.06 8.42 -2.57
CA ASN A 8 -3.31 7.96 -3.93
C ASN A 8 -3.48 6.45 -3.87
N MET A 9 -4.72 5.99 -3.84
CA MET A 9 -5.03 4.58 -3.65
C MET A 9 -4.52 3.71 -4.79
N VAL A 10 -4.67 4.19 -6.02
CA VAL A 10 -4.23 3.43 -7.21
C VAL A 10 -2.70 3.29 -7.23
N ALA A 11 -1.99 4.38 -7.00
CA ALA A 11 -0.53 4.36 -6.98
C ALA A 11 0.00 3.53 -5.81
N THR A 12 -0.63 3.62 -4.65
CA THR A 12 -0.27 2.80 -3.49
C THR A 12 -0.49 1.31 -3.81
N GLY A 13 -1.60 0.98 -4.44
CA GLY A 13 -1.88 -0.40 -4.84
C GLY A 13 -0.85 -0.96 -5.82
N ARG A 14 -0.45 -0.17 -6.80
CA ARG A 14 0.62 -0.55 -7.73
C ARG A 14 1.95 -0.77 -7.00
N ASN A 15 2.21 0.08 -6.02
CA ASN A 15 3.42 -0.02 -5.23
C ASN A 15 3.43 -1.29 -4.38
N ILE A 16 2.29 -1.66 -3.80
CA ILE A 16 2.15 -2.93 -3.08
C ILE A 16 2.44 -4.10 -4.01
N MET A 17 1.88 -4.09 -5.21
CA MET A 17 2.13 -5.14 -6.20
C MET A 17 3.60 -5.21 -6.57
N ARG A 18 4.24 -4.09 -6.84
CA ARG A 18 5.65 -4.02 -7.21
C ARG A 18 6.55 -4.56 -6.09
N LEU A 19 6.28 -4.14 -4.84
CA LEU A 19 7.07 -4.58 -3.70
C LEU A 19 6.86 -6.07 -3.41
N ARG A 20 5.64 -6.57 -3.58
CA ARG A 20 5.34 -7.99 -3.46
C ARG A 20 6.16 -8.80 -4.48
N GLU A 21 6.13 -8.38 -5.73
CA GLU A 21 6.88 -9.06 -6.79
C GLU A 21 8.38 -9.02 -6.53
N LYS A 22 8.88 -7.87 -6.09
CA LYS A 22 10.29 -7.71 -5.74
C LYS A 22 10.69 -8.64 -4.59
N ALA A 23 9.79 -8.88 -3.66
CA ALA A 23 10.02 -9.79 -2.54
C ALA A 23 9.88 -11.27 -2.94
N GLY A 24 9.49 -11.55 -4.18
CA GLY A 24 9.34 -12.91 -4.67
C GLY A 24 8.10 -13.61 -4.17
N LEU A 25 7.08 -12.86 -3.75
CA LEU A 25 5.86 -13.42 -3.18
C LEU A 25 4.70 -13.38 -4.19
N SER A 26 3.95 -14.46 -4.25
CA SER A 26 2.68 -14.46 -4.96
C SER A 26 1.60 -13.78 -4.11
N VAL A 27 0.49 -13.42 -4.74
CA VAL A 27 -0.67 -12.90 -3.99
C VAL A 27 -1.13 -13.92 -2.96
N LYS A 28 -1.15 -15.19 -3.34
CA LYS A 28 -1.55 -16.28 -2.43
C LYS A 28 -0.60 -16.37 -1.24
N ASN A 29 0.70 -16.29 -1.47
CA ASN A 29 1.68 -16.33 -0.39
C ASN A 29 1.48 -15.17 0.58
N LEU A 30 1.24 -13.97 0.04
CA LEU A 30 1.02 -12.80 0.88
C LEU A 30 -0.26 -12.95 1.71
N ALA A 31 -1.34 -13.42 1.10
CA ALA A 31 -2.58 -13.69 1.82
C ALA A 31 -2.38 -14.70 2.95
N GLU A 32 -1.59 -15.74 2.71
CA GLU A 32 -1.26 -16.75 3.71
C GLU A 32 -0.51 -16.15 4.91
N ILE A 33 0.42 -15.24 4.65
CA ILE A 33 1.16 -14.54 5.72
C ILE A 33 0.19 -13.81 6.65
N PHE A 34 -0.86 -13.22 6.09
CA PHE A 34 -1.87 -12.53 6.88
C PHE A 34 -2.91 -13.46 7.51
N GLY A 35 -2.91 -14.73 7.15
CA GLY A 35 -3.93 -15.66 7.60
C GLY A 35 -5.28 -15.44 6.96
N PHE A 36 -5.33 -14.81 5.78
CA PHE A 36 -6.57 -14.58 5.06
C PHE A 36 -7.05 -15.88 4.40
N ALA A 37 -8.35 -16.14 4.50
CA ALA A 37 -8.94 -17.33 3.88
C ALA A 37 -8.89 -17.27 2.35
N THR A 38 -8.90 -16.07 1.77
CA THR A 38 -8.85 -15.85 0.32
C THR A 38 -7.90 -14.71 0.00
N PRO A 39 -7.40 -14.62 -1.25
CA PRO A 39 -6.50 -13.53 -1.63
C PRO A 39 -7.22 -12.22 -1.98
N GLN A 40 -8.52 -12.13 -1.77
CA GLN A 40 -9.31 -11.00 -2.25
C GLN A 40 -8.88 -9.66 -1.66
N ALA A 41 -8.55 -9.62 -0.37
CA ALA A 41 -8.10 -8.38 0.26
C ALA A 41 -6.83 -7.84 -0.40
N VAL A 42 -5.88 -8.73 -0.71
CA VAL A 42 -4.64 -8.35 -1.39
C VAL A 42 -4.92 -7.80 -2.77
N TYR A 43 -5.81 -8.44 -3.52
CA TYR A 43 -6.22 -7.93 -4.85
C TYR A 43 -6.86 -6.55 -4.75
N LYS A 44 -7.72 -6.33 -3.76
CA LYS A 44 -8.32 -5.01 -3.54
C LYS A 44 -7.28 -3.95 -3.25
N TRP A 45 -6.27 -4.28 -2.46
CA TRP A 45 -5.15 -3.36 -2.20
C TRP A 45 -4.43 -3.02 -3.50
N GLN A 46 -4.08 -4.03 -4.29
CA GLN A 46 -3.34 -3.83 -5.54
C GLN A 46 -4.13 -3.02 -6.56
N HIS A 47 -5.45 -3.16 -6.58
CA HIS A 47 -6.31 -2.40 -7.49
C HIS A 47 -6.65 -1.01 -6.98
N GLY A 48 -6.31 -0.70 -5.74
CA GLY A 48 -6.62 0.60 -5.15
C GLY A 48 -8.09 0.77 -4.79
N THR A 49 -8.84 -0.33 -4.68
CA THR A 49 -10.25 -0.26 -4.28
C THR A 49 -10.43 -0.29 -2.76
N ALA A 50 -9.42 -0.75 -2.05
CA ALA A 50 -9.37 -0.71 -0.60
C ALA A 50 -7.91 -0.58 -0.19
N MET A 51 -7.68 0.00 0.99
CA MET A 51 -6.32 0.12 1.54
C MET A 51 -6.19 -0.80 2.74
N PRO A 52 -4.97 -1.30 3.00
CA PRO A 52 -4.73 -2.05 4.23
C PRO A 52 -4.97 -1.15 5.44
N THR A 53 -5.44 -1.75 6.52
CA THR A 53 -5.49 -1.07 7.81
C THR A 53 -4.07 -0.76 8.27
N ILE A 54 -3.92 0.10 9.26
CA ILE A 54 -2.59 0.49 9.74
C ILE A 54 -1.81 -0.73 10.24
N ASP A 55 -2.43 -1.61 10.99
CA ASP A 55 -1.76 -2.82 11.46
C ASP A 55 -1.35 -3.75 10.31
N ASN A 56 -2.17 -3.88 9.28
CA ASN A 56 -1.78 -4.64 8.10
C ASN A 56 -0.65 -3.95 7.33
N LEU A 57 -0.65 -2.63 7.30
CA LEU A 57 0.42 -1.85 6.66
C LEU A 57 1.75 -2.06 7.37
N VAL A 58 1.76 -2.12 8.69
CA VAL A 58 2.96 -2.43 9.48
C VAL A 58 3.51 -3.80 9.10
N VAL A 59 2.63 -4.79 8.95
CA VAL A 59 3.04 -6.15 8.54
C VAL A 59 3.59 -6.13 7.12
N LEU A 60 2.95 -5.43 6.20
CA LEU A 60 3.45 -5.30 4.82
C LEU A 60 4.84 -4.69 4.79
N ALA A 61 5.06 -3.64 5.56
CA ALA A 61 6.37 -3.00 5.64
C ALA A 61 7.45 -3.99 6.12
N ALA A 62 7.13 -4.78 7.13
CA ALA A 62 8.05 -5.79 7.64
C ALA A 62 8.31 -6.90 6.61
N VAL A 63 7.27 -7.38 5.94
CA VAL A 63 7.38 -8.43 4.94
C VAL A 63 8.21 -7.97 3.74
N PHE A 64 8.01 -6.74 3.29
CA PHE A 64 8.72 -6.20 2.14
C PHE A 64 10.11 -5.64 2.51
N GLY A 65 10.39 -5.47 3.79
CA GLY A 65 11.66 -4.89 4.23
C GLY A 65 11.77 -3.40 3.92
N VAL A 66 10.68 -2.68 3.97
CA VAL A 66 10.60 -1.24 3.68
C VAL A 66 9.88 -0.51 4.80
N THR A 67 9.87 0.80 4.74
CA THR A 67 9.08 1.62 5.66
C THR A 67 7.66 1.77 5.13
N MET A 68 6.73 2.17 6.00
CA MET A 68 5.36 2.44 5.58
C MET A 68 5.29 3.57 4.54
N ASP A 69 6.13 4.59 4.68
CA ASP A 69 6.22 5.69 3.72
C ASP A 69 6.61 5.22 2.33
N GLU A 70 7.38 4.15 2.24
CA GLU A 70 7.80 3.59 0.96
C GLU A 70 6.66 2.83 0.27
N ILE A 71 5.62 2.48 1.02
CA ILE A 71 4.44 1.79 0.49
C ILE A 71 3.37 2.78 0.06
N VAL A 72 3.04 3.71 0.94
CA VAL A 72 1.92 4.65 0.74
C VAL A 72 2.36 5.79 -0.17
N VAL A 73 1.59 6.01 -1.24
CA VAL A 73 1.81 7.14 -2.14
C VAL A 73 0.78 8.22 -1.81
N ILE A 74 1.26 9.42 -1.60
CA ILE A 74 0.43 10.55 -1.20
C ILE A 74 0.35 11.53 -2.35
N ASP A 75 -0.86 11.97 -2.64
CA ASP A 75 -1.08 13.13 -3.50
C ASP A 75 -1.10 14.34 -2.61
N SER A 76 -0.16 15.23 -2.84
CA SER A 76 -0.20 16.52 -2.21
C SER A 76 0.02 17.56 -3.29
N ASP A 77 -0.86 18.51 -3.36
CA ASP A 77 -0.69 19.61 -4.29
C ASP A 77 0.22 20.65 -3.66
N ALA A 78 1.50 20.38 -3.76
CA ALA A 78 2.52 21.26 -3.17
C ALA A 78 2.43 22.69 -3.67
N LYS A 79 1.90 22.90 -4.87
CA LYS A 79 1.73 24.25 -5.41
C LYS A 79 0.77 25.09 -4.60
N GLN A 80 -0.21 24.45 -3.99
CA GLN A 80 -1.19 25.15 -3.16
C GLN A 80 -0.62 25.44 -1.78
N ILE A 81 0.30 24.64 -1.32
CA ILE A 81 0.90 24.83 0.00
C ILE A 81 1.88 25.96 0.01
N SER A 82 2.58 26.14 -1.09
CA SER A 82 3.68 27.11 -1.18
C SER A 82 3.24 28.57 -1.25
N ALA A 83 2.00 28.81 -1.34
CA ALA A 83 1.45 30.15 -1.48
C ALA A 83 1.87 31.10 -0.36
#